data_7a260d51fb564c55587320e2b4e18bc0
#
_entry.id   7a260d51fb564c55587320e2b4e18bc0
#
_cell.length_a   1.000
_cell.length_b   1.000
_cell.length_c   1.000
_cell.angle_alpha   90.00
_cell.angle_beta   90.00
_cell.angle_gamma   90.00
#
_symmetry.space_group_name_H-M   'P 1'
#
loop_
_entity.id
_entity.type
_entity.pdbx_description
1 polymer ?
#
loop_
_entity_poly.entity_id
_entity_poly.type
_entity_poly.pdbx_seq_one_letter_code
_entity_poly.pdbx_strand_id
1 'polypeptide(L)'
;MESVGIKRRITNMLILVLAGEIIFGLPFHLARFFRPTYLDVFNISNTNLGDVYAVYGLTAMISYFFGGMLADKYSPRILMSLSLVLTSIGGFFISTIPELSSIFIIYGYWGITTIFLFWSAMIKATKEWGGEYSQGKAFGILDGGRGLFATIVSLIAIYLFTAFLTQEVTLADPSEKRKAFQSVIILYSSLTLLIGIIVWFF
;
A
#
# COMPACT_ATOMS: atom_id res chain seq x y z
N MET A 1 -3.13 -24.31 26.52
CA MET A 1 -2.19 -24.26 25.39
C MET A 1 -2.92 -24.02 24.04
N GLU A 2 -4.05 -24.64 23.78
CA GLU A 2 -4.83 -24.51 22.52
C GLU A 2 -5.32 -23.08 22.23
N SER A 3 -5.80 -22.35 23.24
CA SER A 3 -6.28 -20.97 23.09
C SER A 3 -5.18 -19.96 22.70
N VAL A 4 -3.93 -20.19 23.09
CA VAL A 4 -2.78 -19.34 22.72
C VAL A 4 -2.43 -19.54 21.26
N GLY A 5 -2.50 -20.77 20.76
CA GLY A 5 -2.28 -21.08 19.33
C GLY A 5 -3.33 -20.44 18.41
N ILE A 6 -4.60 -20.47 18.82
CA ILE A 6 -5.71 -19.85 18.05
C ILE A 6 -5.56 -18.33 18.00
N LYS A 7 -5.29 -17.68 19.14
CA LYS A 7 -5.08 -16.22 19.18
C LYS A 7 -3.93 -15.79 18.26
N ARG A 8 -2.79 -16.47 18.33
CA ARG A 8 -1.64 -16.17 17.47
C ARG A 8 -1.98 -16.35 15.99
N ARG A 9 -2.74 -17.40 15.64
CA ARG A 9 -3.16 -17.65 14.26
C ARG A 9 -4.07 -16.54 13.73
N ILE A 10 -5.04 -16.07 14.52
CA ILE A 10 -5.91 -14.94 14.16
C ILE A 10 -5.09 -13.66 13.99
N THR A 11 -4.21 -13.35 14.93
CA THR A 11 -3.34 -12.16 14.87
C THR A 11 -2.48 -12.17 13.61
N ASN A 12 -1.85 -13.30 13.26
CA ASN A 12 -1.04 -13.40 12.04
C ASN A 12 -1.87 -13.12 10.78
N MET A 13 -3.11 -13.65 10.69
CA MET A 13 -3.97 -13.37 9.53
C MET A 13 -4.38 -11.90 9.47
N LEU A 14 -4.72 -11.28 10.60
CA LEU A 14 -5.02 -9.85 10.65
C LEU A 14 -3.84 -9.01 10.15
N ILE A 15 -2.63 -9.33 10.59
CA ILE A 15 -1.41 -8.64 10.13
C ILE A 15 -1.19 -8.84 8.62
N LEU A 16 -1.42 -10.06 8.10
CA LEU A 16 -1.34 -10.33 6.66
C LEU A 16 -2.36 -9.49 5.87
N VAL A 17 -3.59 -9.39 6.35
CA VAL A 17 -4.65 -8.55 5.76
C VAL A 17 -4.23 -7.08 5.72
N LEU A 18 -3.80 -6.54 6.87
CA LEU A 18 -3.38 -5.15 6.99
C LEU A 18 -2.19 -4.85 6.08
N ALA A 19 -1.15 -5.69 6.12
CA ALA A 19 0.03 -5.55 5.29
C ALA A 19 -0.28 -5.70 3.80
N GLY A 20 -1.09 -6.71 3.45
CA GLY A 20 -1.47 -7.02 2.07
C GLY A 20 -2.27 -5.93 1.37
N GLU A 21 -2.96 -5.08 2.12
CA GLU A 21 -3.69 -3.96 1.54
C GLU A 21 -2.90 -2.65 1.59
N ILE A 22 -2.30 -2.32 2.75
CA ILE A 22 -1.65 -1.01 2.89
C ILE A 22 -0.45 -0.84 1.96
N ILE A 23 0.21 -1.93 1.55
CA ILE A 23 1.32 -1.90 0.59
C ILE A 23 0.92 -1.25 -0.75
N PHE A 24 -0.34 -1.40 -1.16
CA PHE A 24 -0.90 -0.82 -2.37
C PHE A 24 -1.60 0.53 -2.13
N GLY A 25 -1.67 0.98 -0.89
CA GLY A 25 -2.28 2.25 -0.51
C GLY A 25 -1.65 3.45 -1.22
N LEU A 26 -0.33 3.57 -1.15
CA LEU A 26 0.41 4.66 -1.76
C LEU A 26 0.35 4.64 -3.29
N PRO A 27 0.67 3.53 -4.00
CA PRO A 27 0.66 3.53 -5.46
C PRO A 27 -0.75 3.63 -6.07
N PHE A 28 -1.81 3.15 -5.39
CA PHE A 28 -3.11 3.05 -6.05
C PHE A 28 -4.25 3.79 -5.34
N HIS A 29 -4.35 3.77 -4.00
CA HIS A 29 -5.50 4.36 -3.31
C HIS A 29 -5.54 5.88 -3.45
N LEU A 30 -4.40 6.57 -3.45
CA LEU A 30 -4.33 8.01 -3.62
C LEU A 30 -5.02 8.46 -4.91
N ALA A 31 -4.66 7.85 -6.04
CA ALA A 31 -5.30 8.19 -7.31
C ALA A 31 -6.67 7.52 -7.52
N ARG A 32 -6.99 6.44 -6.81
CA ARG A 32 -8.30 5.79 -6.89
C ARG A 32 -9.39 6.59 -6.17
N PHE A 33 -9.10 7.04 -4.96
CA PHE A 33 -10.10 7.70 -4.10
C PHE A 33 -10.07 9.23 -4.20
N PHE A 34 -8.95 9.82 -4.63
CA PHE A 34 -8.74 11.26 -4.72
C PHE A 34 -8.33 11.72 -6.12
N ARG A 35 -8.80 11.03 -7.17
CA ARG A 35 -8.31 11.25 -8.55
C ARG A 35 -8.33 12.72 -8.99
N PRO A 36 -9.43 13.48 -8.87
CA PRO A 36 -9.43 14.88 -9.28
C PRO A 36 -8.37 15.70 -8.52
N THR A 37 -8.34 15.55 -7.19
CA THR A 37 -7.38 16.23 -6.32
C THR A 37 -5.93 15.82 -6.64
N TYR A 38 -5.69 14.53 -6.92
CA TYR A 38 -4.38 14.03 -7.32
C TYR A 38 -3.88 14.74 -8.58
N LEU A 39 -4.73 14.82 -9.62
CA LEU A 39 -4.37 15.48 -10.88
C LEU A 39 -4.12 16.98 -10.69
N ASP A 40 -4.99 17.65 -9.92
CA ASP A 40 -4.86 19.09 -9.63
C ASP A 40 -3.58 19.38 -8.84
N VAL A 41 -3.35 18.68 -7.73
CA VAL A 41 -2.24 18.96 -6.81
C VAL A 41 -0.88 18.67 -7.45
N PHE A 42 -0.76 17.61 -8.23
CA PHE A 42 0.46 17.30 -8.97
C PHE A 42 0.56 18.01 -10.32
N ASN A 43 -0.48 18.75 -10.72
CA ASN A 43 -0.56 19.43 -12.01
C ASN A 43 -0.25 18.51 -13.21
N ILE A 44 -0.91 17.35 -13.25
CA ILE A 44 -0.72 16.32 -14.28
C ILE A 44 -2.04 15.96 -14.95
N SER A 45 -1.94 15.45 -16.17
CA SER A 45 -3.09 14.95 -16.92
C SER A 45 -3.43 13.50 -16.57
N ASN A 46 -4.62 13.02 -17.00
CA ASN A 46 -4.97 11.60 -16.94
C ASN A 46 -4.02 10.73 -17.76
N THR A 47 -3.51 11.24 -18.88
CA THR A 47 -2.52 10.54 -19.71
C THR A 47 -1.21 10.37 -18.95
N ASN A 48 -0.70 11.44 -18.31
CA ASN A 48 0.50 11.34 -17.47
C ASN A 48 0.34 10.32 -16.33
N LEU A 49 -0.83 10.28 -15.70
CA LEU A 49 -1.11 9.27 -14.67
C LEU A 49 -1.11 7.84 -15.25
N GLY A 50 -1.65 7.67 -16.46
CA GLY A 50 -1.59 6.40 -17.19
C GLY A 50 -0.15 5.96 -17.49
N ASP A 51 0.69 6.88 -17.94
CA ASP A 51 2.10 6.63 -18.22
C ASP A 51 2.89 6.28 -16.95
N VAL A 52 2.60 6.96 -15.83
CA VAL A 52 3.14 6.64 -14.51
C VAL A 52 2.77 5.21 -14.08
N TYR A 53 1.52 4.80 -14.28
CA TYR A 53 1.09 3.42 -14.02
C TYR A 53 1.74 2.41 -14.98
N ALA A 54 2.02 2.79 -16.23
CA ALA A 54 2.73 1.92 -17.16
C ALA A 54 4.16 1.63 -16.67
N VAL A 55 4.87 2.66 -16.15
CA VAL A 55 6.20 2.46 -15.54
C VAL A 55 6.14 1.53 -14.33
N TYR A 56 5.15 1.73 -13.43
CA TYR A 56 4.91 0.78 -12.34
C TYR A 56 4.70 -0.64 -12.87
N GLY A 57 3.82 -0.80 -13.88
CA GLY A 57 3.50 -2.11 -14.45
C GLY A 57 4.70 -2.81 -15.08
N LEU A 58 5.56 -2.08 -15.79
CA LEU A 58 6.78 -2.63 -16.40
C LEU A 58 7.76 -3.13 -15.34
N THR A 59 8.02 -2.32 -14.31
CA THR A 59 8.92 -2.73 -13.21
C THR A 59 8.33 -3.85 -12.37
N ALA A 60 7.03 -3.85 -12.13
CA ALA A 60 6.31 -4.93 -11.48
C ALA A 60 6.38 -6.23 -12.29
N MET A 61 6.19 -6.18 -13.60
CA MET A 61 6.28 -7.35 -14.49
C MET A 61 7.65 -8.02 -14.39
N ILE A 62 8.74 -7.25 -14.46
CA ILE A 62 10.10 -7.75 -14.29
C ILE A 62 10.27 -8.34 -12.87
N SER A 63 9.74 -7.66 -11.87
CA SER A 63 9.83 -8.06 -10.46
C SER A 63 9.16 -9.40 -10.16
N TYR A 64 8.09 -9.76 -10.85
CA TYR A 64 7.42 -11.06 -10.69
C TYR A 64 8.35 -12.24 -10.98
N PHE A 65 9.21 -12.17 -11.99
CA PHE A 65 10.10 -13.26 -12.35
C PHE A 65 11.10 -13.58 -11.23
N PHE A 66 11.59 -12.58 -10.53
CA PHE A 66 12.64 -12.74 -9.52
C PHE A 66 12.10 -12.82 -8.08
N GLY A 67 10.91 -12.30 -7.83
CA GLY A 67 10.31 -12.24 -6.50
C GLY A 67 10.04 -13.61 -5.89
N GLY A 68 9.65 -14.59 -6.69
CA GLY A 68 9.47 -15.98 -6.26
C GLY A 68 10.74 -16.60 -5.70
N MET A 69 11.84 -16.48 -6.43
CA MET A 69 13.16 -17.00 -6.00
C MET A 69 13.62 -16.37 -4.68
N LEU A 70 13.30 -15.10 -4.46
CA LEU A 70 13.65 -14.40 -3.24
C LEU A 70 12.80 -14.90 -2.05
N ALA A 71 11.50 -15.09 -2.27
CA ALA A 71 10.58 -15.63 -1.27
C ALA A 71 10.92 -17.06 -0.84
N ASP A 72 11.54 -17.86 -1.72
CA ASP A 72 12.00 -19.20 -1.37
C ASP A 72 13.19 -19.18 -0.40
N LYS A 73 14.09 -18.19 -0.54
CA LYS A 73 15.33 -18.09 0.26
C LYS A 73 15.15 -17.42 1.61
N TYR A 74 14.24 -16.43 1.69
CA TYR A 74 14.09 -15.59 2.87
C TYR A 74 12.71 -15.79 3.52
N SER A 75 12.62 -15.46 4.80
CA SER A 75 11.35 -15.55 5.51
C SER A 75 10.38 -14.48 4.99
N PRO A 76 9.08 -14.80 4.83
CA PRO A 76 8.06 -13.84 4.40
C PRO A 76 8.04 -12.59 5.27
N ARG A 77 8.21 -12.75 6.58
CA ARG A 77 8.25 -11.65 7.56
C ARG A 77 9.29 -10.58 7.20
N ILE A 78 10.52 -10.98 6.92
CA ILE A 78 11.62 -10.04 6.60
C ILE A 78 11.32 -9.31 5.29
N LEU A 79 10.92 -10.05 4.26
CA LEU A 79 10.65 -9.48 2.93
C LEU A 79 9.47 -8.51 2.96
N MET A 80 8.37 -8.89 3.62
CA MET A 80 7.18 -8.05 3.73
C MET A 80 7.46 -6.78 4.55
N SER A 81 8.15 -6.92 5.70
CA SER A 81 8.52 -5.77 6.53
C SER A 81 9.43 -4.81 5.77
N LEU A 82 10.50 -5.31 5.16
CA LEU A 82 11.43 -4.49 4.36
C LEU A 82 10.70 -3.78 3.21
N SER A 83 9.83 -4.48 2.51
CA SER A 83 9.02 -3.92 1.44
C SER A 83 8.15 -2.75 1.92
N LEU A 84 7.41 -2.93 3.03
CA LEU A 84 6.55 -1.90 3.60
C LEU A 84 7.35 -0.66 4.02
N VAL A 85 8.49 -0.86 4.69
CA VAL A 85 9.39 0.24 5.08
C VAL A 85 9.90 1.00 3.85
N LEU A 86 10.41 0.29 2.84
CA LEU A 86 10.89 0.91 1.61
C LEU A 86 9.76 1.63 0.87
N THR A 87 8.59 1.01 0.73
CA THR A 87 7.43 1.65 0.08
C THR A 87 7.01 2.93 0.79
N SER A 88 7.03 2.96 2.13
CA SER A 88 6.70 4.15 2.92
C SER A 88 7.67 5.31 2.70
N ILE A 89 8.96 5.04 2.47
CA ILE A 89 9.95 6.08 2.13
C ILE A 89 9.55 6.81 0.85
N GLY A 90 9.15 6.07 -0.19
CA GLY A 90 8.60 6.65 -1.42
C GLY A 90 7.34 7.48 -1.16
N GLY A 91 6.49 7.07 -0.20
CA GLY A 91 5.31 7.82 0.21
C GLY A 91 5.65 9.14 0.89
N PHE A 92 6.61 9.17 1.80
CA PHE A 92 7.09 10.42 2.41
C PHE A 92 7.72 11.36 1.38
N PHE A 93 8.42 10.82 0.39
CA PHE A 93 8.96 11.65 -0.68
C PHE A 93 7.83 12.22 -1.57
N ILE A 94 6.82 11.44 -1.95
CA ILE A 94 5.73 11.94 -2.79
C ILE A 94 4.85 12.97 -2.06
N SER A 95 4.83 12.96 -0.70
CA SER A 95 4.14 13.98 0.09
C SER A 95 4.75 15.38 -0.07
N THR A 96 5.97 15.50 -0.57
CA THR A 96 6.58 16.80 -0.91
C THR A 96 5.97 17.43 -2.16
N ILE A 97 5.10 16.71 -2.89
CA ILE A 97 4.49 17.08 -4.17
C ILE A 97 5.58 17.39 -5.20
N PRO A 98 6.38 16.39 -5.58
CA PRO A 98 7.45 16.55 -6.55
C PRO A 98 6.93 16.68 -7.99
N GLU A 99 7.82 17.06 -8.91
CA GLU A 99 7.53 17.13 -10.34
C GLU A 99 7.24 15.75 -10.96
N LEU A 100 6.57 15.74 -12.11
CA LEU A 100 6.17 14.53 -12.84
C LEU A 100 7.32 13.53 -13.07
N SER A 101 8.52 14.02 -13.41
CA SER A 101 9.71 13.16 -13.60
C SER A 101 10.04 12.32 -12.36
N SER A 102 9.93 12.92 -11.17
CA SER A 102 10.13 12.23 -9.90
C SER A 102 9.00 11.24 -9.59
N ILE A 103 7.77 11.54 -10.01
CA ILE A 103 6.62 10.63 -9.86
C ILE A 103 6.87 9.34 -10.66
N PHE A 104 7.37 9.44 -11.90
CA PHE A 104 7.77 8.28 -12.70
C PHE A 104 8.79 7.39 -11.98
N ILE A 105 9.82 7.99 -11.39
CA ILE A 105 10.85 7.25 -10.65
C ILE A 105 10.25 6.54 -9.44
N ILE A 106 9.39 7.21 -8.67
CA ILE A 106 8.76 6.63 -7.48
C ILE A 106 7.82 5.49 -7.84
N TYR A 107 7.03 5.61 -8.90
CA TYR A 107 6.16 4.53 -9.32
C TYR A 107 6.94 3.33 -9.85
N GLY A 108 8.04 3.55 -10.58
CA GLY A 108 8.98 2.49 -10.93
C GLY A 108 9.59 1.81 -9.70
N TYR A 109 10.00 2.59 -8.71
CA TYR A 109 10.48 2.11 -7.42
C TYR A 109 9.41 1.30 -6.67
N TRP A 110 8.16 1.77 -6.62
CA TRP A 110 7.06 1.04 -6.00
C TRP A 110 6.72 -0.27 -6.73
N GLY A 111 6.85 -0.33 -8.06
CA GLY A 111 6.71 -1.60 -8.80
C GLY A 111 7.71 -2.66 -8.32
N ILE A 112 8.92 -2.23 -7.96
CA ILE A 112 9.93 -3.13 -7.38
C ILE A 112 9.58 -3.46 -5.92
N THR A 113 9.40 -2.47 -5.06
CA THR A 113 9.21 -2.73 -3.63
C THR A 113 7.97 -3.55 -3.34
N THR A 114 6.85 -3.28 -4.03
CA THR A 114 5.57 -3.96 -3.78
C THR A 114 5.50 -5.35 -4.39
N ILE A 115 6.19 -5.62 -5.50
CA ILE A 115 6.08 -6.90 -6.20
C ILE A 115 7.28 -7.80 -5.93
N PHE A 116 8.51 -7.29 -6.11
CA PHE A 116 9.71 -8.11 -5.92
C PHE A 116 9.88 -8.59 -4.47
N LEU A 117 9.65 -7.70 -3.50
CA LEU A 117 9.85 -8.04 -2.09
C LEU A 117 8.57 -8.58 -1.43
N PHE A 118 7.40 -8.02 -1.77
CA PHE A 118 6.19 -8.25 -0.98
C PHE A 118 5.30 -9.37 -1.52
N TRP A 119 4.99 -9.34 -2.81
CA TRP A 119 3.89 -10.14 -3.35
C TRP A 119 4.08 -11.65 -3.14
N SER A 120 5.22 -12.20 -3.56
CA SER A 120 5.51 -13.63 -3.40
C SER A 120 5.64 -14.04 -1.94
N ALA A 121 6.19 -13.17 -1.09
CA ALA A 121 6.29 -13.39 0.34
C ALA A 121 4.90 -13.46 1.02
N MET A 122 3.99 -12.57 0.67
CA MET A 122 2.60 -12.58 1.15
C MET A 122 1.86 -13.85 0.73
N ILE A 123 1.99 -14.27 -0.53
CA ILE A 123 1.39 -15.52 -1.03
C ILE A 123 1.94 -16.72 -0.23
N LYS A 124 3.25 -16.79 -0.02
CA LYS A 124 3.88 -17.85 0.78
C LYS A 124 3.34 -17.86 2.22
N ALA A 125 3.35 -16.72 2.90
CA ALA A 125 2.83 -16.61 4.27
C ALA A 125 1.35 -17.01 4.37
N THR A 126 0.53 -16.66 3.39
CA THR A 126 -0.88 -17.02 3.34
C THR A 126 -1.08 -18.53 3.15
N LYS A 127 -0.29 -19.16 2.28
CA LYS A 127 -0.28 -20.62 2.10
C LYS A 127 0.14 -21.34 3.39
N GLU A 128 1.22 -20.88 4.03
CA GLU A 128 1.69 -21.44 5.30
C GLU A 128 0.63 -21.33 6.40
N TRP A 129 -0.06 -20.19 6.47
CA TRP A 129 -1.18 -20.01 7.41
C TRP A 129 -2.35 -20.97 7.15
N GLY A 130 -2.69 -21.20 5.88
CA GLY A 130 -3.77 -22.09 5.46
C GLY A 130 -3.45 -23.57 5.67
N GLY A 131 -2.17 -23.94 5.61
CA GLY A 131 -1.73 -25.32 5.63
C GLY A 131 -2.25 -26.12 4.42
N GLU A 132 -2.19 -27.44 4.49
CA GLU A 132 -2.59 -28.31 3.35
C GLU A 132 -4.08 -28.24 3.01
N TYR A 133 -4.96 -28.07 4.02
CA TYR A 133 -6.40 -28.28 3.85
C TYR A 133 -7.24 -26.99 3.85
N SER A 134 -6.66 -25.81 4.14
CA SER A 134 -7.43 -24.58 4.33
C SER A 134 -6.91 -23.40 3.50
N GLN A 135 -6.20 -23.63 2.40
CA GLN A 135 -5.62 -22.56 1.57
C GLN A 135 -6.71 -21.66 0.98
N GLY A 136 -7.79 -22.22 0.41
CA GLY A 136 -8.90 -21.43 -0.12
C GLY A 136 -9.54 -20.52 0.93
N LYS A 137 -9.70 -21.02 2.17
CA LYS A 137 -10.18 -20.21 3.30
C LYS A 137 -9.19 -19.09 3.66
N ALA A 138 -7.89 -19.38 3.65
CA ALA A 138 -6.86 -18.39 3.95
C ALA A 138 -6.87 -17.24 2.95
N PHE A 139 -6.90 -17.53 1.64
CA PHE A 139 -6.98 -16.51 0.60
C PHE A 139 -8.32 -15.77 0.61
N GLY A 140 -9.44 -16.45 0.86
CA GLY A 140 -10.73 -15.80 1.00
C GLY A 140 -10.80 -14.80 2.14
N ILE A 141 -10.21 -15.13 3.31
CA ILE A 141 -10.08 -14.21 4.46
C ILE A 141 -9.12 -13.06 4.13
N LEU A 142 -7.99 -13.36 3.48
CA LEU A 142 -7.03 -12.33 3.07
C LEU A 142 -7.70 -11.31 2.15
N ASP A 143 -8.30 -11.75 1.04
CA ASP A 143 -8.83 -10.84 0.03
C ASP A 143 -10.09 -10.11 0.51
N GLY A 144 -11.00 -10.79 1.20
CA GLY A 144 -12.15 -10.14 1.82
C GLY A 144 -11.76 -9.13 2.90
N GLY A 145 -10.78 -9.49 3.72
CA GLY A 145 -10.23 -8.61 4.76
C GLY A 145 -9.52 -7.38 4.19
N ARG A 146 -8.76 -7.54 3.12
CA ARG A 146 -8.11 -6.44 2.41
C ARG A 146 -9.12 -5.44 1.88
N GLY A 147 -10.19 -5.89 1.22
CA GLY A 147 -11.25 -5.00 0.75
C GLY A 147 -11.93 -4.22 1.86
N LEU A 148 -12.20 -4.87 3.01
CA LEU A 148 -12.74 -4.19 4.18
C LEU A 148 -11.76 -3.15 4.74
N PHE A 149 -10.50 -3.51 4.88
CA PHE A 149 -9.47 -2.59 5.38
C PHE A 149 -9.24 -1.40 4.45
N ALA A 150 -9.24 -1.62 3.12
CA ALA A 150 -9.19 -0.54 2.12
C ALA A 150 -10.32 0.47 2.33
N THR A 151 -11.54 -0.02 2.56
CA THR A 151 -12.72 0.83 2.81
C THR A 151 -12.55 1.65 4.08
N ILE A 152 -12.12 1.03 5.18
CA ILE A 152 -11.92 1.74 6.46
C ILE A 152 -10.86 2.83 6.31
N VAL A 153 -9.70 2.51 5.73
CA VAL A 153 -8.60 3.48 5.56
C VAL A 153 -9.01 4.61 4.62
N SER A 154 -9.74 4.31 3.54
CA SER A 154 -10.21 5.35 2.62
C SER A 154 -11.22 6.31 3.26
N LEU A 155 -12.13 5.80 4.10
CA LEU A 155 -13.06 6.64 4.85
C LEU A 155 -12.33 7.56 5.84
N ILE A 156 -11.34 7.05 6.56
CA ILE A 156 -10.49 7.85 7.45
C ILE A 156 -9.73 8.91 6.65
N ALA A 157 -9.18 8.54 5.48
CA ALA A 157 -8.44 9.44 4.61
C ALA A 157 -9.34 10.56 4.05
N ILE A 158 -10.58 10.23 3.63
CA ILE A 158 -11.55 11.20 3.17
C ILE A 158 -11.95 12.15 4.31
N TYR A 159 -12.22 11.63 5.50
CA TYR A 159 -12.52 12.45 6.67
C TYR A 159 -11.36 13.39 7.00
N LEU A 160 -10.13 12.88 7.02
CA LEU A 160 -8.93 13.69 7.25
C LEU A 160 -8.79 14.79 6.18
N PHE A 161 -8.98 14.45 4.91
CA PHE A 161 -8.91 15.39 3.80
C PHE A 161 -9.92 16.53 3.96
N THR A 162 -11.19 16.19 4.22
CA THR A 162 -12.26 17.20 4.38
C THR A 162 -12.08 18.06 5.62
N ALA A 163 -11.49 17.55 6.69
CA ALA A 163 -11.23 18.30 7.91
C ALA A 163 -10.22 19.46 7.72
N PHE A 164 -9.41 19.41 6.67
CA PHE A 164 -8.48 20.49 6.32
C PHE A 164 -9.07 21.54 5.35
N LEU A 165 -10.29 21.34 4.88
CA LEU A 165 -10.95 22.27 3.96
C LEU A 165 -11.94 23.16 4.72
N THR A 166 -11.93 24.45 4.38
CA THR A 166 -12.88 25.43 4.93
C THR A 166 -14.19 25.48 4.15
N GLN A 167 -14.18 24.99 2.90
CA GLN A 167 -15.30 24.98 1.96
C GLN A 167 -15.40 23.61 1.28
N GLU A 168 -16.41 23.43 0.43
CA GLU A 168 -16.52 22.25 -0.43
C GLU A 168 -15.29 22.09 -1.32
N VAL A 169 -14.93 20.84 -1.62
CA VAL A 169 -13.71 20.49 -2.40
C VAL A 169 -13.59 21.26 -3.71
N THR A 170 -14.72 21.55 -4.38
CA THR A 170 -14.77 22.27 -5.65
C THR A 170 -14.42 23.75 -5.52
N LEU A 171 -14.72 24.35 -4.37
CA LEU A 171 -14.55 25.77 -4.07
C LEU A 171 -13.32 26.06 -3.20
N ALA A 172 -12.69 25.02 -2.68
CA ALA A 172 -11.53 25.15 -1.79
C ALA A 172 -10.31 25.74 -2.50
N ASP A 173 -9.56 26.55 -1.77
CA ASP A 173 -8.33 27.16 -2.25
C ASP A 173 -7.29 26.09 -2.64
N PRO A 174 -6.53 26.25 -3.75
CA PRO A 174 -5.50 25.30 -4.15
C PRO A 174 -4.47 24.98 -3.06
N SER A 175 -4.13 25.96 -2.21
CA SER A 175 -3.20 25.75 -1.10
C SER A 175 -3.80 24.86 0.00
N GLU A 176 -5.10 24.99 0.29
CA GLU A 176 -5.82 24.14 1.22
C GLU A 176 -5.92 22.70 0.69
N LYS A 177 -6.33 22.54 -0.58
CA LYS A 177 -6.35 21.22 -1.26
C LYS A 177 -5.00 20.52 -1.19
N ARG A 178 -3.91 21.26 -1.47
CA ARG A 178 -2.56 20.73 -1.40
C ARG A 178 -2.21 20.23 0.00
N LYS A 179 -2.44 21.05 1.04
CA LYS A 179 -2.17 20.68 2.44
C LYS A 179 -3.02 19.49 2.88
N ALA A 180 -4.31 19.52 2.55
CA ALA A 180 -5.23 18.43 2.85
C ALA A 180 -4.76 17.11 2.21
N PHE A 181 -4.36 17.16 0.94
CA PHE A 181 -3.89 15.99 0.23
C PHE A 181 -2.52 15.48 0.71
N GLN A 182 -1.61 16.39 1.06
CA GLN A 182 -0.35 16.03 1.73
C GLN A 182 -0.60 15.25 3.02
N SER A 183 -1.58 15.68 3.83
CA SER A 183 -1.94 14.97 5.07
C SER A 183 -2.44 13.55 4.80
N VAL A 184 -3.19 13.34 3.73
CA VAL A 184 -3.62 11.99 3.29
C VAL A 184 -2.41 11.14 2.88
N ILE A 185 -1.48 11.69 2.10
CA ILE A 185 -0.27 10.96 1.69
C ILE A 185 0.57 10.57 2.91
N ILE A 186 0.73 11.50 3.87
CA ILE A 186 1.46 11.24 5.12
C ILE A 186 0.74 10.18 5.97
N LEU A 187 -0.59 10.18 6.04
CA LEU A 187 -1.37 9.13 6.70
C LEU A 187 -1.06 7.75 6.12
N TYR A 188 -1.17 7.58 4.79
CA TYR A 188 -0.86 6.32 4.13
C TYR A 188 0.60 5.91 4.34
N SER A 189 1.55 6.85 4.23
CA SER A 189 2.97 6.58 4.45
C SER A 189 3.27 6.11 5.86
N SER A 190 2.68 6.78 6.86
CA SER A 190 2.83 6.45 8.28
C SER A 190 2.20 5.11 8.63
N LEU A 191 1.01 4.82 8.10
CA LEU A 191 0.36 3.51 8.28
C LEU A 191 1.19 2.39 7.64
N THR A 192 1.72 2.61 6.43
CA THR A 192 2.57 1.64 5.75
C THR A 192 3.84 1.36 6.54
N LEU A 193 4.49 2.39 7.08
CA LEU A 193 5.66 2.26 7.94
C LEU A 193 5.34 1.51 9.23
N LEU A 194 4.25 1.91 9.92
CA LEU A 194 3.83 1.30 11.18
C LEU A 194 3.54 -0.20 11.01
N ILE A 195 2.79 -0.55 9.97
CA ILE A 195 2.48 -1.96 9.67
C ILE A 195 3.76 -2.71 9.29
N GLY A 196 4.70 -2.07 8.58
CA GLY A 196 6.01 -2.66 8.29
C GLY A 196 6.80 -3.00 9.55
N ILE A 197 6.79 -2.11 10.55
CA ILE A 197 7.40 -2.36 11.86
C ILE A 197 6.67 -3.49 12.60
N ILE A 198 5.34 -3.50 12.60
CA ILE A 198 4.55 -4.57 13.22
C ILE A 198 4.90 -5.93 12.59
N VAL A 199 4.92 -6.03 11.26
CA VAL A 199 5.25 -7.26 10.53
C VAL A 199 6.64 -7.79 10.91
N TRP A 200 7.60 -6.92 11.24
CA TRP A 200 8.93 -7.32 11.68
C TRP A 200 8.92 -8.17 12.95
N PHE A 201 7.98 -7.96 13.85
CA PHE A 201 7.90 -8.65 15.15
C PHE A 201 7.02 -9.91 15.13
N PHE A 202 6.29 -10.15 14.06
CA PHE A 202 5.37 -11.29 13.90
C PHE A 202 5.78 -12.24 12.79
#